data_0052dcfbcadd30a57d4aa970ab7c31a4
#
_entry.id   0052dcfbcadd30a57d4aa970ab7c31a4
#
_cell.length_a   1.000
_cell.length_b   1.000
_cell.length_c   1.000
_cell.angle_alpha   90.00
_cell.angle_beta   90.00
_cell.angle_gamma   90.00
#
_symmetry.space_group_name_H-M   'P 1'
#
loop_
_entity.id
_entity.type
_entity.pdbx_description
1 polymer ?
#
loop_
_entity_poly.entity_id
_entity_poly.type
_entity_poly.pdbx_seq_one_letter_code
_entity_poly.pdbx_strand_id
1 'polypeptide(L)'
;MSGRSNLINKFNELENKKFRHAYLKEHIRIGIASQIRILRNKLNISQSQLAEIIGMKQSVISRIEDPDSVSVNLNTLLKIAEAFDIGLLVKFSAFGKFLAESQDVSPKALAVNSYSEEQATLDPVRNISVRRAAFNRPKQQLGKDMANGGQKGSSVIR
;
A
#
# COMPACT_ATOMS: atom_id res chain seq x y z
N MET A 1 -14.58 -26.79 5.21
CA MET A 1 -15.32 -27.00 3.93
C MET A 1 -16.08 -25.76 3.45
N SER A 2 -16.29 -24.74 4.27
CA SER A 2 -17.06 -23.51 3.93
C SER A 2 -16.43 -22.60 2.86
N GLY A 3 -15.11 -22.47 2.80
CA GLY A 3 -14.44 -21.47 1.91
C GLY A 3 -14.49 -21.80 0.41
N ARG A 4 -14.42 -23.09 0.03
CA ARG A 4 -14.50 -23.50 -1.39
C ARG A 4 -15.89 -23.28 -1.98
N SER A 5 -16.93 -23.57 -1.21
CA SER A 5 -18.32 -23.37 -1.65
C SER A 5 -18.63 -21.88 -1.85
N ASN A 6 -18.12 -21.01 -0.98
CA ASN A 6 -18.26 -19.57 -1.10
C ASN A 6 -17.55 -18.99 -2.36
N LEU A 7 -16.35 -19.48 -2.66
CA LEU A 7 -15.61 -19.07 -3.86
C LEU A 7 -16.32 -19.47 -5.15
N ILE A 8 -16.86 -20.70 -5.22
CA ILE A 8 -17.59 -21.20 -6.39
C ILE A 8 -18.86 -20.37 -6.61
N ASN A 9 -19.64 -20.12 -5.55
CA ASN A 9 -20.85 -19.31 -5.65
C ASN A 9 -20.53 -17.89 -6.11
N LYS A 10 -19.48 -17.29 -5.55
CA LYS A 10 -19.02 -15.96 -5.96
C LYS A 10 -18.56 -15.93 -7.41
N PHE A 11 -17.88 -16.99 -7.86
CA PHE A 11 -17.44 -17.11 -9.25
C PHE A 11 -18.62 -17.19 -10.23
N ASN A 12 -19.68 -17.92 -9.87
CA ASN A 12 -20.90 -18.02 -10.64
C ASN A 12 -21.65 -16.67 -10.74
N GLU A 13 -21.70 -15.89 -9.65
CA GLU A 13 -22.24 -14.52 -9.67
C GLU A 13 -21.52 -13.61 -10.67
N LEU A 14 -20.25 -13.90 -10.97
CA LEU A 14 -19.42 -13.13 -11.91
C LEU A 14 -19.58 -13.55 -13.38
N GLU A 15 -20.52 -14.42 -13.74
CA GLU A 15 -20.82 -14.78 -15.14
C GLU A 15 -21.27 -13.54 -15.93
N ASN A 16 -22.05 -12.65 -15.30
CA ASN A 16 -22.43 -11.40 -15.93
C ASN A 16 -21.23 -10.45 -16.05
N LYS A 17 -20.84 -10.12 -17.29
CA LYS A 17 -19.66 -9.28 -17.58
C LYS A 17 -19.73 -7.90 -16.92
N LYS A 18 -20.90 -7.23 -16.94
CA LYS A 18 -21.06 -5.90 -16.33
C LYS A 18 -20.87 -5.95 -14.82
N PHE A 19 -21.50 -6.93 -14.18
CA PHE A 19 -21.37 -7.15 -12.73
C PHE A 19 -19.92 -7.48 -12.36
N ARG A 20 -19.27 -8.38 -13.11
CA ARG A 20 -17.87 -8.75 -12.92
C ARG A 20 -16.92 -7.56 -12.95
N HIS A 21 -17.08 -6.64 -13.90
CA HIS A 21 -16.25 -5.45 -13.99
C HIS A 21 -16.55 -4.41 -12.89
N ALA A 22 -17.80 -4.26 -12.49
CA ALA A 22 -18.17 -3.42 -11.35
C ALA A 22 -17.57 -3.96 -10.04
N TYR A 23 -17.70 -5.27 -9.82
CA TYR A 23 -17.11 -5.96 -8.69
C TYR A 23 -15.58 -5.78 -8.61
N LEU A 24 -14.88 -6.00 -9.74
CA LEU A 24 -13.44 -5.79 -9.83
C LEU A 24 -13.04 -4.36 -9.44
N LYS A 25 -13.71 -3.37 -10.04
CA LYS A 25 -13.45 -1.95 -9.78
C LYS A 25 -13.62 -1.61 -8.31
N GLU A 26 -14.71 -2.06 -7.72
CA GLU A 26 -15.04 -1.78 -6.32
C GLU A 26 -14.05 -2.43 -5.35
N HIS A 27 -13.72 -3.70 -5.56
CA HIS A 27 -12.74 -4.41 -4.72
C HIS A 27 -11.35 -3.79 -4.76
N ILE A 28 -10.89 -3.35 -5.93
CA ILE A 28 -9.60 -2.66 -6.05
C ILE A 28 -9.64 -1.34 -5.29
N ARG A 29 -10.72 -0.56 -5.40
CA ARG A 29 -10.87 0.73 -4.71
C ARG A 29 -10.86 0.56 -3.19
N ILE A 30 -11.70 -0.34 -2.68
CA ILE A 30 -11.77 -0.64 -1.24
C ILE A 30 -10.43 -1.16 -0.72
N GLY A 31 -9.80 -2.09 -1.43
CA GLY A 31 -8.53 -2.67 -1.05
C GLY A 31 -7.42 -1.62 -0.95
N ILE A 32 -7.26 -0.78 -1.96
CA ILE A 32 -6.24 0.29 -2.00
C ILE A 32 -6.50 1.33 -0.90
N ALA A 33 -7.72 1.84 -0.77
CA ALA A 33 -8.07 2.84 0.24
C ALA A 33 -7.82 2.32 1.67
N SER A 34 -8.25 1.09 1.94
CA SER A 34 -8.07 0.45 3.24
C SER A 34 -6.60 0.19 3.54
N GLN A 35 -5.83 -0.28 2.57
CA GLN A 35 -4.40 -0.57 2.74
C GLN A 35 -3.61 0.70 3.04
N ILE A 36 -3.82 1.78 2.30
CA ILE A 36 -3.14 3.06 2.52
C ILE A 36 -3.45 3.60 3.92
N ARG A 37 -4.71 3.54 4.35
CA ARG A 37 -5.14 3.94 5.70
C ARG A 37 -4.46 3.10 6.79
N ILE A 38 -4.39 1.77 6.60
CA ILE A 38 -3.75 0.86 7.55
C ILE A 38 -2.26 1.14 7.66
N LEU A 39 -1.56 1.31 6.53
CA LEU A 39 -0.13 1.63 6.49
C LEU A 39 0.16 2.98 7.16
N ARG A 40 -0.65 3.99 6.89
CA ARG A 40 -0.52 5.30 7.54
C ARG A 40 -0.71 5.19 9.05
N ASN A 41 -1.74 4.49 9.49
CA ASN A 41 -2.01 4.27 10.92
C ASN A 41 -0.89 3.47 11.60
N LYS A 42 -0.30 2.49 10.90
CA LYS A 42 0.88 1.73 11.39
C LYS A 42 2.06 2.64 11.71
N LEU A 43 2.25 3.71 10.93
CA LEU A 43 3.29 4.72 11.19
C LEU A 43 2.86 5.81 12.19
N ASN A 44 1.62 5.78 12.70
CA ASN A 44 1.04 6.80 13.57
C ASN A 44 1.11 8.23 13.00
N ILE A 45 0.97 8.38 11.67
CA ILE A 45 0.95 9.69 11.00
C ILE A 45 -0.46 10.07 10.57
N SER A 46 -0.75 11.39 10.59
CA SER A 46 -2.01 11.95 10.11
C SER A 46 -2.06 12.00 8.57
N GLN A 47 -3.25 12.18 8.00
CA GLN A 47 -3.42 12.42 6.55
C GLN A 47 -2.62 13.63 6.08
N SER A 48 -2.56 14.70 6.89
CA SER A 48 -1.77 15.90 6.57
C SER A 48 -0.27 15.60 6.53
N GLN A 49 0.24 14.81 7.48
CA GLN A 49 1.65 14.40 7.49
C GLN A 49 2.00 13.51 6.31
N LEU A 50 1.13 12.54 5.94
CA LEU A 50 1.34 11.74 4.74
C LEU A 50 1.35 12.62 3.49
N ALA A 51 0.41 13.58 3.39
CA ALA A 51 0.33 14.52 2.27
C ALA A 51 1.62 15.35 2.12
N GLU A 52 2.17 15.84 3.23
CA GLU A 52 3.43 16.57 3.27
C GLU A 52 4.60 15.70 2.77
N ILE A 53 4.70 14.45 3.25
CA ILE A 53 5.76 13.51 2.86
C ILE A 53 5.78 13.27 1.34
N ILE A 54 4.60 13.08 0.72
CA ILE A 54 4.50 12.76 -0.71
C ILE A 54 4.31 13.99 -1.60
N GLY A 55 4.36 15.21 -1.03
CA GLY A 55 4.22 16.46 -1.76
C GLY A 55 2.83 16.65 -2.39
N MET A 56 1.75 16.31 -1.66
CA MET A 56 0.36 16.43 -2.12
C MET A 56 -0.50 17.21 -1.12
N LYS A 57 -1.71 17.60 -1.54
CA LYS A 57 -2.69 18.23 -0.63
C LYS A 57 -3.34 17.17 0.28
N GLN A 58 -3.60 17.50 1.54
CA GLN A 58 -4.31 16.61 2.48
C GLN A 58 -5.67 16.14 1.92
N SER A 59 -6.40 17.01 1.23
CA SER A 59 -7.68 16.65 0.61
C SER A 59 -7.56 15.54 -0.46
N VAL A 60 -6.39 15.38 -1.07
CA VAL A 60 -6.11 14.26 -1.99
C VAL A 60 -5.96 12.96 -1.20
N ILE A 61 -5.20 12.97 -0.10
CA ILE A 61 -5.05 11.79 0.76
C ILE A 61 -6.39 11.37 1.36
N SER A 62 -7.18 12.33 1.85
CA SER A 62 -8.52 12.05 2.36
C SER A 62 -9.39 11.31 1.34
N ARG A 63 -9.37 11.73 0.06
CA ARG A 63 -10.10 11.06 -1.03
C ARG A 63 -9.52 9.71 -1.40
N ILE A 64 -8.21 9.54 -1.33
CA ILE A 64 -7.55 8.24 -1.62
C ILE A 64 -7.91 7.19 -0.55
N GLU A 65 -8.03 7.61 0.70
CA GLU A 65 -8.43 6.74 1.82
C GLU A 65 -9.94 6.53 1.94
N ASP A 66 -10.74 7.18 1.09
CA ASP A 66 -12.18 7.02 1.02
C ASP A 66 -12.54 6.00 -0.07
N PRO A 67 -13.14 4.83 0.29
CA PRO A 67 -13.53 3.80 -0.67
C PRO A 67 -14.52 4.28 -1.73
N ASP A 68 -15.36 5.26 -1.40
CA ASP A 68 -16.36 5.82 -2.31
C ASP A 68 -15.77 6.88 -3.25
N SER A 69 -14.50 7.25 -3.05
CA SER A 69 -13.84 8.30 -3.78
C SER A 69 -13.26 7.86 -5.12
N VAL A 70 -12.76 8.82 -5.86
CA VAL A 70 -12.24 8.73 -7.22
C VAL A 70 -10.96 7.86 -7.30
N SER A 71 -10.71 7.32 -8.47
CA SER A 71 -9.56 6.48 -8.80
C SER A 71 -8.20 7.15 -8.53
N VAL A 72 -7.28 6.36 -7.99
CA VAL A 72 -5.86 6.72 -7.82
C VAL A 72 -5.08 6.34 -9.09
N ASN A 73 -4.17 7.19 -9.55
CA ASN A 73 -3.27 6.85 -10.65
C ASN A 73 -1.99 6.15 -10.16
N LEU A 74 -1.31 5.48 -11.09
CA LEU A 74 -0.11 4.69 -10.78
C LEU A 74 1.01 5.55 -10.16
N ASN A 75 1.22 6.78 -10.65
CA ASN A 75 2.26 7.66 -10.11
C ASN A 75 2.00 8.02 -8.64
N THR A 76 0.74 8.21 -8.26
CA THR A 76 0.37 8.43 -6.87
C THR A 76 0.62 7.20 -6.01
N LEU A 77 0.30 6.00 -6.51
CA LEU A 77 0.60 4.75 -5.80
C LEU A 77 2.11 4.53 -5.62
N LEU A 78 2.93 4.88 -6.61
CA LEU A 78 4.40 4.81 -6.51
C LEU A 78 4.93 5.77 -5.44
N LYS A 79 4.44 7.02 -5.37
CA LYS A 79 4.83 7.97 -4.32
C LYS A 79 4.43 7.46 -2.91
N ILE A 80 3.28 6.82 -2.80
CA ILE A 80 2.82 6.23 -1.55
C ILE A 80 3.70 5.04 -1.16
N ALA A 81 4.04 4.16 -2.12
CA ALA A 81 4.93 3.04 -1.89
C ALA A 81 6.33 3.50 -1.44
N GLU A 82 6.87 4.55 -2.06
CA GLU A 82 8.13 5.19 -1.66
C GLU A 82 8.03 5.76 -0.24
N ALA A 83 6.96 6.47 0.09
CA ALA A 83 6.75 7.05 1.42
C ALA A 83 6.69 6.01 2.54
N PHE A 84 6.17 4.82 2.26
CA PHE A 84 6.08 3.72 3.21
C PHE A 84 7.28 2.76 3.15
N ASP A 85 8.20 2.97 2.19
CA ASP A 85 9.35 2.08 1.93
C ASP A 85 8.90 0.63 1.69
N ILE A 86 7.88 0.45 0.82
CA ILE A 86 7.29 -0.86 0.48
C ILE A 86 7.28 -1.09 -1.03
N GLY A 87 7.21 -2.37 -1.43
CA GLY A 87 7.02 -2.74 -2.83
C GLY A 87 5.60 -2.50 -3.32
N LEU A 88 5.44 -2.04 -4.56
CA LEU A 88 4.17 -1.98 -5.27
C LEU A 88 4.14 -3.04 -6.37
N LEU A 89 3.22 -4.00 -6.28
CA LEU A 89 3.03 -5.03 -7.30
C LEU A 89 1.77 -4.75 -8.12
N VAL A 90 1.94 -4.44 -9.40
CA VAL A 90 0.84 -4.24 -10.36
C VAL A 90 0.95 -5.28 -11.46
N LYS A 91 -0.02 -6.17 -11.55
CA LYS A 91 -0.08 -7.24 -12.57
C LYS A 91 -1.52 -7.58 -12.92
N PHE A 92 -1.74 -8.04 -14.15
CA PHE A 92 -3.01 -8.67 -14.52
C PHE A 92 -3.04 -10.11 -13.99
N SER A 93 -4.23 -10.56 -13.57
CA SER A 93 -4.42 -11.92 -13.06
C SER A 93 -5.71 -12.53 -13.57
N ALA A 94 -5.83 -13.86 -13.51
CA ALA A 94 -7.10 -14.54 -13.72
C ALA A 94 -8.09 -14.19 -12.60
N PHE A 95 -9.39 -14.12 -12.90
CA PHE A 95 -10.43 -13.74 -11.93
C PHE A 95 -10.46 -14.64 -10.70
N GLY A 96 -10.29 -15.95 -10.85
CA GLY A 96 -10.22 -16.88 -9.72
C GLY A 96 -9.09 -16.56 -8.74
N LYS A 97 -7.92 -16.19 -9.25
CA LYS A 97 -6.78 -15.76 -8.44
C LYS A 97 -7.05 -14.42 -7.77
N PHE A 98 -7.61 -13.45 -8.52
CA PHE A 98 -8.01 -12.16 -7.96
C PHE A 98 -8.99 -12.34 -6.79
N LEU A 99 -10.04 -13.15 -6.95
CA LEU A 99 -10.99 -13.43 -5.89
C LEU A 99 -10.32 -14.03 -4.65
N ALA A 100 -9.44 -15.01 -4.83
CA ALA A 100 -8.76 -15.66 -3.73
C ALA A 100 -7.86 -14.68 -2.94
N GLU A 101 -7.15 -13.79 -3.63
CA GLU A 101 -6.23 -12.82 -3.03
C GLU A 101 -6.95 -11.58 -2.46
N SER A 102 -8.14 -11.21 -2.98
CA SER A 102 -8.84 -9.97 -2.58
C SER A 102 -9.89 -10.16 -1.49
N GLN A 103 -10.14 -11.38 -1.03
CA GLN A 103 -11.18 -11.64 -0.02
C GLN A 103 -10.82 -11.16 1.39
N ASP A 104 -9.54 -11.22 1.75
CA ASP A 104 -9.09 -10.83 3.08
C ASP A 104 -8.61 -9.38 3.06
N VAL A 105 -9.46 -8.48 3.52
CA VAL A 105 -9.18 -7.05 3.71
C VAL A 105 -8.94 -6.72 5.19
N SER A 106 -8.66 -7.73 6.02
CA SER A 106 -8.33 -7.50 7.43
C SER A 106 -7.08 -6.65 7.59
N PRO A 107 -6.94 -5.89 8.68
CA PRO A 107 -5.73 -5.12 8.96
C PRO A 107 -4.45 -5.98 8.94
N LYS A 108 -4.56 -7.24 9.35
CA LYS A 108 -3.44 -8.19 9.34
C LYS A 108 -3.01 -8.58 7.91
N ALA A 109 -3.97 -8.78 7.02
CA ALA A 109 -3.69 -9.14 5.63
C ALA A 109 -3.17 -7.96 4.80
N LEU A 110 -3.64 -6.74 5.11
CA LEU A 110 -3.29 -5.53 4.38
C LEU A 110 -2.06 -4.81 4.95
N ALA A 111 -1.64 -5.10 6.19
CA ALA A 111 -0.42 -4.56 6.76
C ALA A 111 0.79 -5.28 6.15
N VAL A 112 1.65 -4.51 5.48
CA VAL A 112 2.94 -5.00 4.97
C VAL A 112 4.09 -4.40 5.77
N ASN A 113 5.22 -5.08 5.81
CA ASN A 113 6.43 -4.56 6.40
C ASN A 113 7.16 -3.66 5.40
N SER A 114 7.76 -2.59 5.90
CA SER A 114 8.70 -1.80 5.12
C SER A 114 9.99 -2.60 4.87
N TYR A 115 10.77 -2.18 3.88
CA TYR A 115 12.08 -2.80 3.59
C TYR A 115 12.99 -2.80 4.84
N SER A 116 13.00 -1.71 5.60
CA SER A 116 13.78 -1.62 6.84
C SER A 116 13.29 -2.59 7.94
N GLU A 117 11.97 -2.83 8.05
CA GLU A 117 11.41 -3.83 8.97
C GLU A 117 11.78 -5.26 8.55
N GLU A 118 11.76 -5.56 7.24
CA GLU A 118 12.16 -6.86 6.71
C GLU A 118 13.66 -7.10 6.93
N GLN A 119 14.52 -6.13 6.64
CA GLN A 119 15.95 -6.20 6.91
C GLN A 119 16.24 -6.47 8.40
N ALA A 120 15.52 -5.81 9.29
CA ALA A 120 15.66 -6.01 10.73
C ALA A 120 15.26 -7.42 11.17
N THR A 121 14.41 -8.11 10.43
CA THR A 121 13.99 -9.49 10.73
C THR A 121 15.01 -10.52 10.24
N LEU A 122 15.71 -10.21 9.14
CA LEU A 122 16.71 -11.09 8.54
C LEU A 122 18.07 -11.03 9.29
N ASP A 123 18.37 -9.94 10.01
CA ASP A 123 19.61 -9.77 10.74
C ASP A 123 19.35 -9.51 12.25
N PRO A 124 19.40 -10.55 13.11
CA PRO A 124 19.14 -10.42 14.55
C PRO A 124 20.10 -9.45 15.27
N VAL A 125 21.32 -9.27 14.77
CA VAL A 125 22.33 -8.37 15.36
C VAL A 125 22.04 -6.91 14.98
N ARG A 126 21.62 -6.64 13.74
CA ARG A 126 21.15 -5.32 13.30
C ARG A 126 19.81 -4.91 13.93
N ASN A 127 18.99 -5.91 14.28
CA ASN A 127 17.62 -5.72 14.78
C ASN A 127 17.54 -4.83 16.03
N ILE A 128 18.51 -4.90 16.93
CA ILE A 128 18.52 -4.10 18.16
C ILE A 128 18.84 -2.62 17.88
N SER A 129 19.73 -2.35 16.95
CA SER A 129 20.16 -0.98 16.59
C SER A 129 19.14 -0.27 15.73
N VAL A 130 18.51 -0.97 14.76
CA VAL A 130 17.51 -0.40 13.83
C VAL A 130 16.21 -0.08 14.57
N ARG A 131 15.74 -0.95 15.47
CA ARG A 131 14.55 -0.66 16.29
C ARG A 131 14.77 0.55 17.20
N ARG A 132 15.97 0.75 17.75
CA ARG A 132 16.31 1.96 18.51
C ARG A 132 16.38 3.21 17.64
N ALA A 133 16.97 3.12 16.45
CA ALA A 133 17.08 4.25 15.51
C ALA A 133 15.73 4.67 14.93
N ALA A 134 14.85 3.72 14.57
CA ALA A 134 13.51 3.99 14.07
C ALA A 134 12.61 4.63 15.16
N PHE A 135 12.75 4.20 16.41
CA PHE A 135 12.01 4.75 17.54
C PHE A 135 12.47 6.17 17.93
N ASN A 136 13.75 6.48 17.70
CA ASN A 136 14.37 7.77 18.06
C ASN A 136 14.48 8.77 16.89
N ARG A 137 13.98 8.46 15.68
CA ARG A 137 14.01 9.42 14.58
C ARG A 137 13.08 10.58 14.88
N PRO A 138 13.59 11.82 14.96
CA PRO A 138 12.74 13.02 15.02
C PRO A 138 11.86 13.04 13.76
N LYS A 139 10.58 13.41 13.89
CA LYS A 139 9.60 13.50 12.79
C LYS A 139 10.06 14.36 11.59
N GLN A 140 11.07 15.22 11.78
CA GLN A 140 11.68 16.06 10.74
C GLN A 140 12.70 15.34 9.84
N GLN A 141 13.21 14.17 10.23
CA GLN A 141 14.24 13.47 9.46
C GLN A 141 13.61 12.63 8.33
N LEU A 142 12.38 12.15 8.51
CA LEU A 142 11.68 11.34 7.50
C LEU A 142 11.50 12.07 6.16
N GLY A 143 11.23 13.40 6.22
CA GLY A 143 11.08 14.22 5.02
C GLY A 143 12.40 14.59 4.32
N LYS A 144 13.54 14.57 5.04
CA LYS A 144 14.85 14.94 4.48
C LYS A 144 15.54 13.79 3.77
N ASP A 145 15.39 12.57 4.27
CA ASP A 145 16.00 11.39 3.66
C ASP A 145 15.33 11.04 2.32
N MET A 146 14.02 11.33 2.18
CA MET A 146 13.28 11.19 0.92
C MET A 146 13.60 12.26 -0.12
N ALA A 147 13.93 13.50 0.30
CA ALA A 147 14.32 14.57 -0.61
C ALA A 147 15.73 14.36 -1.21
N ASN A 148 16.63 13.65 -0.52
CA ASN A 148 17.99 13.37 -0.98
C ASN A 148 18.16 12.09 -1.81
N GLY A 149 17.22 11.17 -1.78
CA GLY A 149 17.26 9.92 -2.56
C GLY A 149 17.08 10.13 -4.08
N GLY A 150 16.46 11.24 -4.49
CA GLY A 150 16.13 11.52 -5.89
C GLY A 150 17.29 12.07 -6.75
N GLN A 151 18.44 12.40 -6.17
CA GLN A 151 19.53 13.07 -6.93
C GLN A 151 20.72 12.18 -7.32
N LYS A 152 20.74 10.90 -7.00
CA LYS A 152 21.89 10.02 -7.32
C LYS A 152 21.69 9.08 -8.51
N GLY A 153 20.72 9.33 -9.38
CA GLY A 153 20.41 8.46 -10.53
C GLY A 153 20.60 9.06 -11.93
N SER A 154 21.36 10.17 -12.09
CA SER A 154 21.54 10.77 -13.42
C SER A 154 23.01 11.08 -13.73
N SER A 155 23.81 10.04 -13.87
CA SER A 155 25.02 10.07 -14.71
C SER A 155 25.55 8.65 -14.83
N VAL A 156 25.40 8.07 -15.96
CA VAL A 156 26.23 7.16 -16.76
C VAL A 156 25.31 6.37 -17.71
N ILE A 157 25.10 6.89 -18.90
CA ILE A 157 25.22 6.10 -20.14
C ILE A 157 25.65 7.10 -21.23
N ARG A 158 26.88 7.03 -21.59
CA ARG A 158 27.42 7.28 -22.91
C ARG A 158 28.08 6.01 -23.38
#